data_465035d23d5ea0bfa9b24762610836e1
#
_entry.id   465035d23d5ea0bfa9b24762610836e1
#
_cell.length_a   1.000
_cell.length_b   1.000
_cell.length_c   1.000
_cell.angle_alpha   90.00
_cell.angle_beta   90.00
_cell.angle_gamma   90.00
#
_symmetry.space_group_name_H-M   'P 1'
#
loop_
_entity.id
_entity.type
_entity.pdbx_description
1 polymer ?
#
loop_
_entity_poly.entity_id
_entity_poly.type
_entity_poly.pdbx_seq_one_letter_code
_entity_poly.pdbx_strand_id
1 'polypeptide(L)'
;SVSQIITFSTLLSRAVLKDVGRVLGVPLSTIDSITKQIPVEQGKVRPLADALENIPDLKWVKESNDPKIKTLIEASLVLEGMNRGAGMHAAGVVIAPGNISDYVPLFKTPQTEVMTQFNMKDLETAGLLKMDFLGLRTLSVLENALVLIERDHDVKIDLDNLPEDDAKTFELFSKGQTVAIFQFESSGMQDWLRKLKPTSISDLVAMNALYRPGPMEMIGDFIERKHGRQKIEYLHPKLESSLKETYGVIVYQEQVMKIASEIGGFTLAKADLMRRAMGKKDKKLMAEMKKEFVDGAVKLNTDKKVAGDIFDLIEKFASYGFNKSHSVAYSVVAYQTAYLKAHYPADFMAAVMNSD
;
A
#
# COMPACT_ATOMS: atom_id res chain seq x y z
N SER A 1 -13.85 -11.79 26.89
CA SER A 1 -12.83 -12.72 26.36
C SER A 1 -12.23 -12.20 25.05
N VAL A 2 -11.08 -12.76 24.64
CA VAL A 2 -10.34 -12.38 23.42
C VAL A 2 -10.20 -13.60 22.54
N SER A 3 -10.30 -13.42 21.22
CA SER A 3 -10.06 -14.47 20.23
C SER A 3 -9.40 -13.92 18.97
N GLN A 4 -8.61 -14.77 18.32
CA GLN A 4 -8.10 -14.52 16.98
C GLN A 4 -9.25 -14.54 15.96
N ILE A 5 -9.04 -13.89 14.81
CA ILE A 5 -10.01 -13.81 13.72
C ILE A 5 -9.63 -14.79 12.62
N ILE A 6 -10.62 -15.55 12.13
CA ILE A 6 -10.43 -16.42 10.97
C ILE A 6 -10.28 -15.60 9.70
N THR A 7 -9.45 -16.09 8.79
CA THR A 7 -9.38 -15.63 7.39
C THR A 7 -9.62 -16.79 6.47
N PHE A 8 -10.28 -16.55 5.35
CA PHE A 8 -10.50 -17.56 4.33
C PHE A 8 -9.63 -17.27 3.11
N SER A 9 -8.80 -18.22 2.74
CA SER A 9 -8.12 -18.19 1.46
C SER A 9 -9.06 -18.73 0.38
N THR A 10 -9.16 -18.02 -0.75
CA THR A 10 -9.97 -18.44 -1.89
C THR A 10 -9.10 -19.01 -3.01
N LEU A 11 -9.69 -19.87 -3.83
CA LEU A 11 -9.08 -20.35 -5.06
C LEU A 11 -9.04 -19.22 -6.08
N LEU A 12 -7.89 -18.59 -6.26
CA LEU A 12 -7.64 -17.64 -7.34
C LEU A 12 -7.26 -18.41 -8.61
N SER A 13 -7.38 -17.79 -9.79
CA SER A 13 -7.16 -18.40 -11.12
C SER A 13 -5.91 -19.27 -11.22
N ARG A 14 -4.74 -18.78 -10.75
CA ARG A 14 -3.50 -19.57 -10.76
C ARG A 14 -3.53 -20.77 -9.81
N ALA A 15 -4.20 -20.62 -8.66
CA ALA A 15 -4.28 -21.68 -7.64
C ALA A 15 -5.27 -22.76 -8.06
N VAL A 16 -6.43 -22.37 -8.55
CA VAL A 16 -7.46 -23.34 -9.00
C VAL A 16 -6.95 -24.19 -10.16
N LEU A 17 -6.27 -23.59 -11.15
CA LEU A 17 -5.65 -24.33 -12.26
C LEU A 17 -4.63 -25.36 -11.77
N LYS A 18 -3.81 -25.01 -10.77
CA LYS A 18 -2.83 -25.94 -10.19
C LYS A 18 -3.49 -27.09 -9.43
N ASP A 19 -4.49 -26.79 -8.62
CA ASP A 19 -5.18 -27.79 -7.80
C ASP A 19 -6.02 -28.74 -8.67
N VAL A 20 -6.83 -28.21 -9.59
CA VAL A 20 -7.63 -29.00 -10.52
C VAL A 20 -6.74 -29.81 -11.48
N GLY A 21 -5.71 -29.18 -12.03
CA GLY A 21 -4.77 -29.85 -12.93
C GLY A 21 -4.04 -31.00 -12.27
N ARG A 22 -3.66 -30.88 -11.01
CA ARG A 22 -3.08 -31.97 -10.23
C ARG A 22 -4.03 -33.14 -10.07
N VAL A 23 -5.32 -32.88 -9.78
CA VAL A 23 -6.34 -33.91 -9.61
C VAL A 23 -6.64 -34.60 -10.93
N LEU A 24 -6.66 -33.88 -12.04
CA LEU A 24 -6.90 -34.41 -13.38
C LEU A 24 -5.68 -35.11 -14.01
N GLY A 25 -4.51 -35.07 -13.33
CA GLY A 25 -3.26 -35.59 -13.84
C GLY A 25 -2.77 -34.85 -15.10
N VAL A 26 -3.01 -33.55 -15.20
CA VAL A 26 -2.43 -32.69 -16.24
C VAL A 26 -0.97 -32.47 -15.92
N PRO A 27 -0.05 -32.57 -16.89
CA PRO A 27 1.38 -32.34 -16.65
C PRO A 27 1.63 -30.95 -16.04
N LEU A 28 2.51 -30.89 -15.03
CA LEU A 28 2.85 -29.64 -14.33
C LEU A 28 3.38 -28.58 -15.29
N SER A 29 4.17 -28.99 -16.29
CA SER A 29 4.69 -28.09 -17.32
C SER A 29 3.60 -27.38 -18.12
N THR A 30 2.50 -28.11 -18.42
CA THR A 30 1.32 -27.54 -19.10
C THR A 30 0.60 -26.55 -18.19
N ILE A 31 0.40 -26.90 -16.92
CA ILE A 31 -0.23 -26.02 -15.94
C ILE A 31 0.60 -24.77 -15.73
N ASP A 32 1.91 -24.89 -15.61
CA ASP A 32 2.83 -23.75 -15.44
C ASP A 32 2.87 -22.86 -16.68
N SER A 33 2.78 -23.42 -17.91
CA SER A 33 2.69 -22.61 -19.13
C SER A 33 1.43 -21.75 -19.16
N ILE A 34 0.30 -22.26 -18.66
CA ILE A 34 -0.95 -21.50 -18.55
C ILE A 34 -0.86 -20.46 -17.43
N THR A 35 -0.46 -20.86 -16.24
CA THR A 35 -0.50 -19.99 -15.06
C THR A 35 0.52 -18.85 -15.12
N LYS A 36 1.65 -19.01 -15.81
CA LYS A 36 2.65 -17.95 -16.03
C LYS A 36 2.11 -16.81 -16.90
N GLN A 37 1.20 -17.09 -17.81
CA GLN A 37 0.60 -16.07 -18.68
C GLN A 37 -0.45 -15.22 -17.96
N ILE A 38 -1.05 -15.70 -16.87
CA ILE A 38 -2.02 -14.92 -16.12
C ILE A 38 -1.30 -13.86 -15.29
N PRO A 39 -1.49 -12.56 -15.55
CA PRO A 39 -0.76 -11.52 -14.84
C PRO A 39 -1.25 -11.34 -13.40
N VAL A 40 -0.36 -10.78 -12.58
CA VAL A 40 -0.71 -10.23 -11.27
C VAL A 40 -0.63 -8.71 -11.40
N GLU A 41 -1.77 -8.06 -11.39
CA GLU A 41 -1.90 -6.61 -11.53
C GLU A 41 -2.25 -5.98 -10.18
N GLN A 42 -1.43 -5.06 -9.71
CA GLN A 42 -1.65 -4.39 -8.41
C GLN A 42 -1.85 -5.38 -7.23
N GLY A 43 -1.11 -6.49 -7.23
CA GLY A 43 -1.22 -7.53 -6.20
C GLY A 43 -2.43 -8.45 -6.33
N LYS A 44 -3.27 -8.29 -7.35
CA LYS A 44 -4.42 -9.15 -7.64
C LYS A 44 -4.14 -10.02 -8.86
N VAL A 45 -4.43 -11.30 -8.73
CA VAL A 45 -4.38 -12.23 -9.86
C VAL A 45 -5.60 -11.97 -10.74
N ARG A 46 -5.40 -11.86 -12.06
CA ARG A 46 -6.50 -11.65 -13.01
C ARG A 46 -7.48 -12.85 -12.97
N PRO A 47 -8.82 -12.62 -12.95
CA PRO A 47 -9.80 -13.70 -13.00
C PRO A 47 -9.61 -14.59 -14.23
N LEU A 48 -9.88 -15.89 -14.08
CA LEU A 48 -9.62 -16.89 -15.13
C LEU A 48 -10.43 -16.61 -16.39
N ALA A 49 -11.73 -16.30 -16.26
CA ALA A 49 -12.59 -15.98 -17.39
C ALA A 49 -12.04 -14.79 -18.20
N ASP A 50 -11.67 -13.71 -17.51
CA ASP A 50 -11.08 -12.53 -18.16
C ASP A 50 -9.71 -12.82 -18.79
N ALA A 51 -8.89 -13.62 -18.12
CA ALA A 51 -7.59 -14.03 -18.64
C ALA A 51 -7.71 -14.85 -19.94
N LEU A 52 -8.64 -15.80 -19.99
CA LEU A 52 -8.89 -16.61 -21.18
C LEU A 52 -9.45 -15.81 -22.36
N GLU A 53 -10.15 -14.71 -22.08
CA GLU A 53 -10.74 -13.87 -23.13
C GLU A 53 -9.77 -12.82 -23.68
N ASN A 54 -8.96 -12.24 -22.81
CA ASN A 54 -8.19 -11.05 -23.14
C ASN A 54 -6.68 -11.29 -23.28
N ILE A 55 -6.17 -12.50 -22.97
CA ILE A 55 -4.74 -12.81 -23.10
C ILE A 55 -4.50 -13.65 -24.37
N PRO A 56 -3.84 -13.11 -25.41
CA PRO A 56 -3.62 -13.82 -26.68
C PRO A 56 -2.89 -15.15 -26.48
N ASP A 57 -1.91 -15.21 -25.57
CA ASP A 57 -1.12 -16.41 -25.30
C ASP A 57 -1.92 -17.53 -24.63
N LEU A 58 -3.14 -17.26 -24.16
CA LEU A 58 -4.06 -18.27 -23.61
C LEU A 58 -5.15 -18.73 -24.59
N LYS A 59 -5.16 -18.19 -25.83
CA LYS A 59 -6.18 -18.54 -26.84
C LYS A 59 -6.18 -20.04 -27.16
N TRP A 60 -5.00 -20.66 -27.24
CA TRP A 60 -4.88 -22.09 -27.48
C TRP A 60 -5.53 -22.95 -26.40
N VAL A 61 -5.59 -22.48 -25.15
CA VAL A 61 -6.23 -23.18 -24.03
C VAL A 61 -7.73 -23.22 -24.22
N LYS A 62 -8.33 -22.09 -24.64
CA LYS A 62 -9.78 -21.95 -24.92
C LYS A 62 -10.18 -22.79 -26.14
N GLU A 63 -9.32 -22.86 -27.16
CA GLU A 63 -9.56 -23.58 -28.43
C GLU A 63 -9.08 -25.05 -28.41
N SER A 64 -8.50 -25.51 -27.30
CA SER A 64 -7.96 -26.86 -27.16
C SER A 64 -9.03 -27.94 -27.37
N ASN A 65 -8.70 -28.94 -28.13
CA ASN A 65 -9.52 -30.16 -28.30
C ASN A 65 -9.16 -31.28 -27.32
N ASP A 66 -8.13 -31.08 -26.49
CA ASP A 66 -7.76 -32.04 -25.44
C ASP A 66 -8.85 -32.08 -24.36
N PRO A 67 -9.49 -33.26 -24.14
CA PRO A 67 -10.54 -33.42 -23.13
C PRO A 67 -10.07 -33.03 -21.73
N LYS A 68 -8.79 -33.29 -21.38
CA LYS A 68 -8.23 -32.92 -20.08
C LYS A 68 -8.12 -31.43 -19.91
N ILE A 69 -7.71 -30.70 -20.95
CA ILE A 69 -7.63 -29.25 -20.92
C ILE A 69 -9.04 -28.64 -20.85
N LYS A 70 -10.00 -29.14 -21.59
CA LYS A 70 -11.41 -28.70 -21.48
C LYS A 70 -11.94 -28.84 -20.06
N THR A 71 -11.82 -30.07 -19.50
CA THR A 71 -12.29 -30.34 -18.14
C THR A 71 -11.53 -29.48 -17.11
N LEU A 72 -10.20 -29.25 -17.28
CA LEU A 72 -9.42 -28.35 -16.43
C LEU A 72 -10.02 -26.96 -16.41
N ILE A 73 -10.33 -26.40 -17.55
CA ILE A 73 -10.85 -25.02 -17.64
C ILE A 73 -12.28 -24.94 -17.10
N GLU A 74 -13.16 -25.84 -17.51
CA GLU A 74 -14.55 -25.85 -17.05
C GLU A 74 -14.63 -25.98 -15.52
N ALA A 75 -13.93 -26.94 -14.93
CA ALA A 75 -13.89 -27.13 -13.49
C ALA A 75 -13.24 -25.92 -12.77
N SER A 76 -12.18 -25.36 -13.33
CA SER A 76 -11.50 -24.21 -12.74
C SER A 76 -12.38 -22.96 -12.73
N LEU A 77 -13.15 -22.70 -13.78
CA LEU A 77 -14.10 -21.58 -13.84
C LEU A 77 -15.21 -21.71 -12.79
N VAL A 78 -15.67 -22.93 -12.50
CA VAL A 78 -16.70 -23.17 -11.48
C VAL A 78 -16.13 -23.02 -10.06
N LEU A 79 -14.88 -23.47 -9.85
CA LEU A 79 -14.27 -23.51 -8.53
C LEU A 79 -13.54 -22.20 -8.16
N GLU A 80 -13.27 -21.33 -9.14
CA GLU A 80 -12.63 -20.03 -8.87
C GLU A 80 -13.47 -19.21 -7.89
N GLY A 81 -12.80 -18.62 -6.88
CA GLY A 81 -13.44 -17.83 -5.84
C GLY A 81 -13.98 -18.63 -4.65
N MET A 82 -14.07 -19.96 -4.73
CA MET A 82 -14.49 -20.77 -3.59
C MET A 82 -13.43 -20.77 -2.49
N ASN A 83 -13.88 -20.92 -1.24
CA ASN A 83 -12.98 -21.05 -0.10
C ASN A 83 -12.14 -22.32 -0.21
N ARG A 84 -10.83 -22.17 -0.07
CA ARG A 84 -9.85 -23.28 -0.11
C ARG A 84 -9.43 -23.73 1.29
N GLY A 85 -9.24 -22.79 2.19
CA GLY A 85 -8.78 -23.07 3.54
C GLY A 85 -9.04 -21.93 4.50
N ALA A 86 -8.98 -22.28 5.78
CA ALA A 86 -9.03 -21.33 6.88
C ALA A 86 -7.61 -21.02 7.36
N GLY A 87 -7.36 -19.77 7.65
CA GLY A 87 -6.14 -19.25 8.27
C GLY A 87 -6.48 -18.34 9.42
N MET A 88 -5.48 -17.92 10.16
CA MET A 88 -5.60 -16.94 11.24
C MET A 88 -5.21 -15.55 10.73
N HIS A 89 -5.93 -14.51 11.14
CA HIS A 89 -5.58 -13.13 10.82
C HIS A 89 -4.27 -12.76 11.49
N ALA A 90 -3.33 -12.18 10.73
CA ALA A 90 -1.98 -11.93 11.22
C ALA A 90 -1.90 -10.96 12.41
N ALA A 91 -2.86 -10.03 12.52
CA ALA A 91 -2.82 -8.94 13.49
C ALA A 91 -4.15 -8.71 14.23
N GLY A 92 -5.27 -9.10 13.62
CA GLY A 92 -6.61 -8.79 14.14
C GLY A 92 -7.03 -9.74 15.24
N VAL A 93 -7.46 -9.18 16.34
CA VAL A 93 -8.15 -9.89 17.42
C VAL A 93 -9.50 -9.25 17.69
N VAL A 94 -10.40 -10.03 18.24
CA VAL A 94 -11.70 -9.57 18.74
C VAL A 94 -11.70 -9.60 20.26
N ILE A 95 -12.19 -8.52 20.87
CA ILE A 95 -12.38 -8.40 22.32
C ILE A 95 -13.88 -8.31 22.58
N ALA A 96 -14.43 -9.31 23.26
CA ALA A 96 -15.83 -9.34 23.67
C ALA A 96 -15.99 -9.01 25.18
N PRO A 97 -17.08 -8.33 25.57
CA PRO A 97 -17.34 -8.01 27.00
C PRO A 97 -17.54 -9.26 27.87
N GLY A 98 -18.06 -10.35 27.29
CA GLY A 98 -18.29 -11.63 27.95
C GLY A 98 -17.56 -12.77 27.23
N ASN A 99 -18.14 -13.97 27.26
CA ASN A 99 -17.63 -15.08 26.49
C ASN A 99 -17.89 -14.85 25.01
N ILE A 100 -16.88 -15.02 24.20
CA ILE A 100 -16.99 -14.74 22.76
C ILE A 100 -17.94 -15.74 22.06
N SER A 101 -18.08 -16.95 22.59
CA SER A 101 -19.04 -17.95 22.13
C SER A 101 -20.50 -17.53 22.27
N ASP A 102 -20.80 -16.53 23.11
CA ASP A 102 -22.14 -15.97 23.25
C ASP A 102 -22.52 -15.05 22.09
N TYR A 103 -21.53 -14.59 21.34
CA TYR A 103 -21.67 -13.66 20.21
C TYR A 103 -21.49 -14.34 18.85
N VAL A 104 -20.46 -15.23 18.75
CA VAL A 104 -20.08 -15.83 17.48
C VAL A 104 -19.57 -17.27 17.70
N PRO A 105 -19.78 -18.17 16.74
CA PRO A 105 -19.22 -19.52 16.79
C PRO A 105 -17.69 -19.49 16.71
N LEU A 106 -17.05 -20.49 17.32
CA LEU A 106 -15.62 -20.64 17.38
C LEU A 106 -15.15 -21.79 16.49
N PHE A 107 -13.95 -21.67 15.97
CA PHE A 107 -13.24 -22.67 15.20
C PHE A 107 -11.96 -23.04 15.93
N LYS A 108 -11.69 -24.34 16.05
CA LYS A 108 -10.47 -24.87 16.64
C LYS A 108 -9.62 -25.52 15.56
N THR A 109 -8.37 -25.07 15.44
CA THR A 109 -7.40 -25.69 14.53
C THR A 109 -6.93 -27.05 15.06
N PRO A 110 -6.36 -27.91 14.19
CA PRO A 110 -5.70 -29.16 14.66
C PRO A 110 -4.59 -28.91 15.68
N GLN A 111 -3.96 -27.72 15.63
CA GLN A 111 -2.92 -27.27 16.55
C GLN A 111 -3.47 -26.70 17.87
N THR A 112 -4.77 -26.84 18.12
CA THR A 112 -5.48 -26.39 19.32
C THR A 112 -5.68 -24.89 19.47
N GLU A 113 -5.34 -24.09 18.47
CA GLU A 113 -5.63 -22.64 18.45
C GLU A 113 -7.13 -22.40 18.24
N VAL A 114 -7.67 -21.44 19.00
CA VAL A 114 -9.08 -21.07 18.92
C VAL A 114 -9.22 -19.71 18.25
N MET A 115 -10.08 -19.64 17.25
CA MET A 115 -10.41 -18.41 16.53
C MET A 115 -11.91 -18.31 16.28
N THR A 116 -12.39 -17.13 15.88
CA THR A 116 -13.79 -16.97 15.46
C THR A 116 -14.04 -17.74 14.16
N GLN A 117 -15.26 -18.29 13.95
CA GLN A 117 -15.67 -18.79 12.63
C GLN A 117 -16.11 -17.66 11.68
N PHE A 118 -16.40 -16.48 12.21
CA PHE A 118 -16.79 -15.32 11.43
C PHE A 118 -15.54 -14.54 11.02
N ASN A 119 -15.49 -14.12 9.75
CA ASN A 119 -14.48 -13.21 9.24
C ASN A 119 -14.73 -11.79 9.76
N MET A 120 -13.80 -10.88 9.47
CA MET A 120 -13.83 -9.48 9.94
C MET A 120 -15.18 -8.77 9.68
N LYS A 121 -15.78 -8.93 8.48
CA LYS A 121 -17.03 -8.24 8.12
C LYS A 121 -18.22 -8.80 8.90
N ASP A 122 -18.26 -10.10 9.06
CA ASP A 122 -19.34 -10.77 9.81
C ASP A 122 -19.26 -10.44 11.31
N LEU A 123 -18.03 -10.28 11.84
CA LEU A 123 -17.80 -9.83 13.22
C LEU A 123 -18.32 -8.41 13.45
N GLU A 124 -18.06 -7.48 12.52
CA GLU A 124 -18.59 -6.11 12.59
C GLU A 124 -20.13 -6.12 12.55
N THR A 125 -20.73 -6.99 11.70
CA THR A 125 -22.20 -7.16 11.64
C THR A 125 -22.76 -7.74 12.93
N ALA A 126 -22.02 -8.62 13.60
CA ALA A 126 -22.39 -9.16 14.93
C ALA A 126 -22.16 -8.15 16.07
N GLY A 127 -21.70 -6.93 15.79
CA GLY A 127 -21.48 -5.87 16.76
C GLY A 127 -20.17 -5.98 17.54
N LEU A 128 -19.23 -6.79 17.08
CA LEU A 128 -17.91 -6.93 17.68
C LEU A 128 -16.88 -6.05 16.97
N LEU A 129 -15.97 -5.46 17.76
CA LEU A 129 -14.91 -4.60 17.26
C LEU A 129 -13.61 -5.41 17.07
N LYS A 130 -13.05 -5.30 15.86
CA LYS A 130 -11.69 -5.80 15.59
C LYS A 130 -10.66 -4.81 16.09
N MET A 131 -9.68 -5.31 16.81
CA MET A 131 -8.48 -4.59 17.23
C MET A 131 -7.26 -5.18 16.51
N ASP A 132 -6.45 -4.32 15.89
CA ASP A 132 -5.24 -4.75 15.22
C ASP A 132 -4.03 -4.52 16.11
N PHE A 133 -3.31 -5.62 16.41
CA PHE A 133 -2.04 -5.58 17.13
C PHE A 133 -0.92 -5.99 16.18
N LEU A 134 -0.18 -5.00 15.72
CA LEU A 134 0.95 -5.19 14.81
C LEU A 134 2.24 -4.80 15.52
N GLY A 135 3.20 -5.71 15.52
CA GLY A 135 4.58 -5.41 15.89
C GLY A 135 5.37 -4.93 14.67
N LEU A 136 6.40 -4.13 14.92
CA LEU A 136 7.36 -3.72 13.92
C LEU A 136 8.76 -4.15 14.37
N ARG A 137 9.30 -5.21 13.77
CA ARG A 137 10.63 -5.76 14.10
C ARG A 137 11.74 -4.71 14.04
N THR A 138 11.64 -3.77 13.13
CA THR A 138 12.61 -2.67 12.99
C THR A 138 12.79 -1.86 14.27
N LEU A 139 11.76 -1.71 15.11
CA LEU A 139 11.89 -1.00 16.39
C LEU A 139 12.79 -1.77 17.36
N SER A 140 12.70 -3.12 17.38
CA SER A 140 13.63 -3.95 18.15
C SER A 140 15.05 -3.90 17.61
N VAL A 141 15.22 -3.82 16.27
CA VAL A 141 16.54 -3.61 15.66
C VAL A 141 17.15 -2.28 16.10
N LEU A 142 16.36 -1.20 16.10
CA LEU A 142 16.80 0.12 16.58
C LEU A 142 17.24 0.06 18.05
N GLU A 143 16.41 -0.52 18.92
CA GLU A 143 16.72 -0.67 20.34
C GLU A 143 18.00 -1.48 20.56
N ASN A 144 18.14 -2.63 19.92
CA ASN A 144 19.34 -3.46 20.00
C ASN A 144 20.59 -2.74 19.48
N ALA A 145 20.45 -1.97 18.39
CA ALA A 145 21.56 -1.17 17.86
C ALA A 145 22.01 -0.09 18.85
N LEU A 146 21.07 0.60 19.50
CA LEU A 146 21.40 1.60 20.54
C LEU A 146 22.18 0.98 21.71
N VAL A 147 21.77 -0.22 22.16
CA VAL A 147 22.46 -0.96 23.24
C VAL A 147 23.89 -1.32 22.82
N LEU A 148 24.08 -1.78 21.57
CA LEU A 148 25.42 -2.10 21.06
C LEU A 148 26.29 -0.84 20.95
N ILE A 149 25.76 0.26 20.43
CA ILE A 149 26.47 1.52 20.27
C ILE A 149 26.87 2.09 21.64
N GLU A 150 25.98 2.10 22.62
CA GLU A 150 26.30 2.57 23.99
C GLU A 150 27.41 1.70 24.61
N ARG A 151 27.35 0.38 24.44
CA ARG A 151 28.38 -0.55 24.95
C ARG A 151 29.75 -0.34 24.29
N ASP A 152 29.79 -0.18 22.95
CA ASP A 152 31.03 -0.28 22.19
C ASP A 152 31.69 1.08 21.99
N HIS A 153 30.92 2.18 22.08
CA HIS A 153 31.39 3.55 21.83
C HIS A 153 31.20 4.51 23.01
N ASP A 154 30.53 4.08 24.08
CA ASP A 154 30.16 4.95 25.24
C ASP A 154 29.35 6.18 24.79
N VAL A 155 28.51 6.02 23.75
CA VAL A 155 27.69 7.08 23.17
C VAL A 155 26.21 6.74 23.33
N LYS A 156 25.47 7.64 23.95
CA LYS A 156 24.01 7.54 24.07
C LYS A 156 23.32 8.36 23.01
N ILE A 157 22.59 7.70 22.11
CA ILE A 157 21.87 8.36 21.02
C ILE A 157 20.39 8.49 21.40
N ASP A 158 19.85 9.68 21.24
CA ASP A 158 18.41 9.94 21.32
C ASP A 158 17.83 9.99 19.91
N LEU A 159 17.05 8.98 19.55
CA LEU A 159 16.44 8.87 18.22
C LEU A 159 15.36 9.93 17.96
N ASP A 160 14.78 10.51 18.99
CA ASP A 160 13.75 11.55 18.85
C ASP A 160 14.34 12.93 18.56
N ASN A 161 15.64 13.11 18.82
CA ASN A 161 16.37 14.36 18.64
C ASN A 161 17.54 14.25 17.65
N LEU A 162 17.42 13.42 16.62
CA LEU A 162 18.41 13.33 15.55
C LEU A 162 18.41 14.63 14.69
N PRO A 163 19.58 15.07 14.17
CA PRO A 163 19.63 16.15 13.19
C PRO A 163 18.89 15.74 11.91
N GLU A 164 17.90 16.52 11.50
CA GLU A 164 17.05 16.22 10.33
C GLU A 164 17.74 16.47 8.98
N ASP A 165 18.93 17.06 9.00
CA ASP A 165 19.73 17.45 7.82
C ASP A 165 21.10 16.75 7.76
N ASP A 166 21.26 15.61 8.43
CA ASP A 166 22.54 14.89 8.47
C ASP A 166 23.00 14.46 7.08
N ALA A 167 24.06 15.10 6.60
CA ALA A 167 24.58 14.90 5.25
C ALA A 167 25.02 13.46 4.99
N LYS A 168 25.59 12.77 5.98
CA LYS A 168 26.04 11.37 5.85
C LYS A 168 24.90 10.41 5.66
N THR A 169 23.79 10.66 6.37
CA THR A 169 22.55 9.87 6.23
C THR A 169 21.93 10.06 4.85
N PHE A 170 21.81 11.30 4.36
CA PHE A 170 21.28 11.55 3.02
C PHE A 170 22.21 11.08 1.89
N GLU A 171 23.51 11.09 2.11
CA GLU A 171 24.47 10.49 1.17
C GLU A 171 24.22 8.97 1.01
N LEU A 172 23.96 8.25 2.11
CA LEU A 172 23.61 6.83 2.12
C LEU A 172 22.36 6.57 1.26
N PHE A 173 21.29 7.35 1.44
CA PHE A 173 20.10 7.28 0.60
C PHE A 173 20.41 7.59 -0.87
N SER A 174 21.15 8.65 -1.13
CA SER A 174 21.48 9.11 -2.49
C SER A 174 22.34 8.11 -3.26
N LYS A 175 23.15 7.32 -2.57
CA LYS A 175 23.92 6.21 -3.15
C LYS A 175 23.09 4.92 -3.31
N GLY A 176 21.88 4.87 -2.77
CA GLY A 176 21.04 3.68 -2.73
C GLY A 176 21.63 2.56 -1.87
N GLN A 177 22.45 2.88 -0.87
CA GLN A 177 23.06 1.90 0.03
C GLN A 177 22.12 1.51 1.17
N THR A 178 20.86 1.24 0.83
CA THR A 178 19.74 1.13 1.75
C THR A 178 19.34 -0.30 2.12
N VAL A 179 20.23 -1.27 2.01
CA VAL A 179 20.03 -2.61 2.59
C VAL A 179 19.79 -2.50 4.08
N ALA A 180 18.78 -3.18 4.59
CA ALA A 180 18.28 -3.13 5.98
C ALA A 180 17.73 -1.76 6.44
N ILE A 181 17.56 -0.81 5.53
CA ILE A 181 16.86 0.45 5.84
C ILE A 181 15.36 0.26 5.67
N PHE A 182 14.63 0.49 6.74
CA PHE A 182 13.20 0.29 6.79
C PHE A 182 12.47 0.92 5.59
N GLN A 183 11.66 0.13 4.87
CA GLN A 183 10.88 0.53 3.67
C GLN A 183 11.69 0.93 2.43
N PHE A 184 13.01 1.07 2.50
CA PHE A 184 13.81 1.62 1.40
C PHE A 184 14.82 0.63 0.79
N GLU A 185 14.75 -0.65 1.14
CA GLU A 185 15.79 -1.64 0.79
C GLU A 185 15.60 -2.35 -0.56
N SER A 186 14.41 -2.30 -1.19
CA SER A 186 14.19 -2.98 -2.46
C SER A 186 15.04 -2.38 -3.60
N SER A 187 15.49 -3.22 -4.53
CA SER A 187 16.33 -2.77 -5.66
C SER A 187 15.70 -1.64 -6.46
N GLY A 188 14.40 -1.73 -6.75
CA GLY A 188 13.68 -0.66 -7.45
C GLY A 188 13.62 0.65 -6.66
N MET A 189 13.46 0.59 -5.33
CA MET A 189 13.52 1.78 -4.48
C MET A 189 14.93 2.39 -4.48
N GLN A 190 15.97 1.56 -4.41
CA GLN A 190 17.36 2.01 -4.49
C GLN A 190 17.66 2.74 -5.80
N ASP A 191 17.13 2.25 -6.93
CA ASP A 191 17.28 2.90 -8.23
C ASP A 191 16.61 4.28 -8.28
N TRP A 192 15.45 4.41 -7.67
CA TRP A 192 14.77 5.70 -7.56
C TRP A 192 15.49 6.67 -6.61
N LEU A 193 16.02 6.19 -5.49
CA LEU A 193 16.80 7.02 -4.55
C LEU A 193 18.06 7.61 -5.19
N ARG A 194 18.77 6.84 -6.04
CA ARG A 194 19.93 7.34 -6.78
C ARG A 194 19.58 8.49 -7.73
N LYS A 195 18.36 8.48 -8.27
CA LYS A 195 17.85 9.54 -9.16
C LYS A 195 17.30 10.72 -8.36
N LEU A 196 16.58 10.45 -7.27
CA LEU A 196 15.98 11.44 -6.41
C LEU A 196 17.03 12.27 -5.67
N LYS A 197 18.09 11.63 -5.18
CA LYS A 197 19.12 12.25 -4.31
C LYS A 197 18.44 13.03 -3.19
N PRO A 198 17.77 12.37 -2.25
CA PRO A 198 17.00 13.04 -1.21
C PRO A 198 17.90 13.94 -0.37
N THR A 199 17.38 15.10 0.02
CA THR A 199 18.08 16.12 0.82
C THR A 199 17.30 16.51 2.07
N SER A 200 16.11 15.94 2.24
CA SER A 200 15.22 16.21 3.38
C SER A 200 14.37 14.99 3.70
N ILE A 201 13.86 14.94 4.93
CA ILE A 201 12.89 13.91 5.33
C ILE A 201 11.63 13.98 4.47
N SER A 202 11.22 15.19 4.04
CA SER A 202 10.06 15.36 3.14
C SER A 202 10.21 14.61 1.80
N ASP A 203 11.42 14.52 1.27
CA ASP A 203 11.70 13.72 0.07
C ASP A 203 11.48 12.22 0.32
N LEU A 204 11.87 11.73 1.50
CA LEU A 204 11.64 10.33 1.90
C LEU A 204 10.16 10.06 2.10
N VAL A 205 9.44 11.01 2.72
CA VAL A 205 7.98 10.93 2.93
C VAL A 205 7.25 10.85 1.58
N ALA A 206 7.62 11.68 0.62
CA ALA A 206 7.01 11.65 -0.70
C ALA A 206 7.34 10.34 -1.44
N MET A 207 8.60 9.88 -1.39
CA MET A 207 9.02 8.64 -2.03
C MET A 207 8.30 7.41 -1.45
N ASN A 208 8.17 7.34 -0.13
CA ASN A 208 7.44 6.27 0.57
C ASN A 208 5.96 6.23 0.16
N ALA A 209 5.35 7.38 -0.09
CA ALA A 209 3.98 7.48 -0.57
C ALA A 209 3.83 7.14 -2.06
N LEU A 210 4.81 7.50 -2.89
CA LEU A 210 4.76 7.33 -4.35
C LEU A 210 5.19 5.93 -4.82
N TYR A 211 6.11 5.26 -4.09
CA TYR A 211 6.63 3.96 -4.51
C TYR A 211 5.64 2.83 -4.27
N ARG A 212 4.56 2.83 -5.05
CA ARG A 212 3.47 1.83 -5.04
C ARG A 212 2.88 1.70 -6.43
N PRO A 213 2.29 0.55 -6.79
CA PRO A 213 1.57 0.40 -8.05
C PRO A 213 0.53 1.52 -8.24
N GLY A 214 0.59 2.20 -9.38
CA GLY A 214 -0.21 3.38 -9.70
C GLY A 214 0.57 4.68 -9.52
N PRO A 215 0.80 5.19 -8.31
CA PRO A 215 1.51 6.47 -8.10
C PRO A 215 2.97 6.48 -8.57
N MET A 216 3.58 5.31 -8.73
CA MET A 216 4.96 5.16 -9.19
C MET A 216 5.23 5.83 -10.54
N GLU A 217 4.21 5.96 -11.39
CA GLU A 217 4.33 6.66 -12.68
C GLU A 217 4.68 8.15 -12.52
N MET A 218 4.38 8.75 -11.37
CA MET A 218 4.64 10.16 -11.09
C MET A 218 6.03 10.42 -10.50
N ILE A 219 6.78 9.39 -10.13
CA ILE A 219 8.11 9.56 -9.51
C ILE A 219 9.06 10.28 -10.46
N GLY A 220 8.98 10.01 -11.76
CA GLY A 220 9.79 10.68 -12.78
C GLY A 220 9.57 12.20 -12.76
N ASP A 221 8.33 12.64 -12.87
CA ASP A 221 7.96 14.06 -12.85
C ASP A 221 8.34 14.72 -11.51
N PHE A 222 8.12 14.04 -10.40
CA PHE A 222 8.50 14.52 -9.08
C PHE A 222 10.01 14.80 -9.02
N ILE A 223 10.84 13.88 -9.51
CA ILE A 223 12.31 14.01 -9.53
C ILE A 223 12.76 15.14 -10.47
N GLU A 224 12.21 15.21 -11.69
CA GLU A 224 12.57 16.25 -12.66
C GLU A 224 12.25 17.66 -12.13
N ARG A 225 11.09 17.81 -11.48
CA ARG A 225 10.67 19.07 -10.87
C ARG A 225 11.50 19.42 -9.63
N LYS A 226 11.82 18.45 -8.76
CA LYS A 226 12.71 18.64 -7.63
C LYS A 226 14.07 19.21 -8.07
N HIS A 227 14.62 18.69 -9.15
CA HIS A 227 15.92 19.11 -9.66
C HIS A 227 15.86 20.33 -10.60
N GLY A 228 14.69 20.95 -10.76
CA GLY A 228 14.51 22.14 -11.61
C GLY A 228 14.65 21.87 -13.12
N ARG A 229 14.64 20.61 -13.54
CA ARG A 229 14.71 20.24 -14.95
C ARG A 229 13.36 20.31 -15.66
N GLN A 230 12.26 20.24 -14.88
CA GLN A 230 10.90 20.47 -15.34
C GLN A 230 10.28 21.60 -14.53
N LYS A 231 9.62 22.56 -15.23
CA LYS A 231 8.92 23.68 -14.60
C LYS A 231 7.71 23.18 -13.82
N ILE A 232 7.50 23.70 -12.61
CA ILE A 232 6.29 23.46 -11.83
C ILE A 232 5.22 24.44 -12.32
N GLU A 233 4.10 23.90 -12.81
CA GLU A 233 2.96 24.70 -13.23
C GLU A 233 1.74 24.32 -12.37
N TYR A 234 1.08 25.34 -11.84
CA TYR A 234 -0.15 25.19 -11.07
C TYR A 234 -1.33 25.65 -11.88
N LEU A 235 -2.38 24.82 -11.97
CA LEU A 235 -3.64 25.18 -12.65
C LEU A 235 -4.32 26.41 -12.03
N HIS A 236 -4.04 26.71 -10.77
CA HIS A 236 -4.51 27.87 -10.05
C HIS A 236 -3.48 28.29 -8.99
N PRO A 237 -3.22 29.60 -8.75
CA PRO A 237 -2.20 30.06 -7.81
C PRO A 237 -2.35 29.52 -6.37
N LYS A 238 -3.60 29.35 -5.90
CA LYS A 238 -3.87 28.78 -4.57
C LYS A 238 -3.36 27.35 -4.39
N LEU A 239 -3.13 26.60 -5.48
CA LEU A 239 -2.61 25.23 -5.40
C LEU A 239 -1.15 25.20 -4.92
N GLU A 240 -0.40 26.27 -5.11
CA GLU A 240 1.00 26.35 -4.65
C GLU A 240 1.12 26.07 -3.15
N SER A 241 0.26 26.66 -2.32
CA SER A 241 0.28 26.45 -0.86
C SER A 241 0.11 25.02 -0.43
N SER A 242 -0.58 24.21 -1.26
CA SER A 242 -0.87 22.80 -0.97
C SER A 242 0.10 21.84 -1.63
N LEU A 243 0.73 22.23 -2.74
CA LEU A 243 1.52 21.34 -3.59
C LEU A 243 3.01 21.69 -3.67
N LYS A 244 3.46 22.82 -3.09
CA LYS A 244 4.87 23.25 -3.12
C LYS A 244 5.80 22.21 -2.53
N GLU A 245 5.44 21.59 -1.42
CA GLU A 245 6.21 20.55 -0.73
C GLU A 245 6.45 19.31 -1.62
N THR A 246 5.52 19.03 -2.55
CA THR A 246 5.57 17.89 -3.45
C THR A 246 5.82 18.28 -4.91
N TYR A 247 6.42 19.45 -5.13
CA TYR A 247 6.80 19.96 -6.46
C TYR A 247 5.64 19.95 -7.47
N GLY A 248 4.43 20.29 -7.00
CA GLY A 248 3.22 20.35 -7.83
C GLY A 248 2.54 19.00 -8.09
N VAL A 249 3.01 17.92 -7.47
CA VAL A 249 2.39 16.59 -7.56
C VAL A 249 1.42 16.38 -6.39
N ILE A 250 0.21 15.88 -6.67
CA ILE A 250 -0.70 15.43 -5.61
C ILE A 250 -0.22 14.04 -5.14
N VAL A 251 0.16 13.95 -3.87
CA VAL A 251 0.69 12.72 -3.24
C VAL A 251 -0.19 12.28 -2.09
N TYR A 252 -0.65 13.24 -1.27
CA TYR A 252 -1.32 12.97 0.00
C TYR A 252 -2.82 13.21 -0.04
N GLN A 253 -3.56 12.42 0.73
CA GLN A 253 -5.00 12.61 0.95
C GLN A 253 -5.31 13.97 1.55
N GLU A 254 -4.45 14.46 2.43
CA GLU A 254 -4.53 15.76 3.07
C GLU A 254 -4.45 16.92 2.07
N GLN A 255 -3.62 16.78 1.02
CA GLN A 255 -3.57 17.75 -0.07
C GLN A 255 -4.90 17.81 -0.83
N VAL A 256 -5.49 16.65 -1.14
CA VAL A 256 -6.80 16.57 -1.79
C VAL A 256 -7.87 17.27 -0.96
N MET A 257 -7.90 17.01 0.36
CA MET A 257 -8.87 17.64 1.26
C MET A 257 -8.66 19.16 1.35
N LYS A 258 -7.41 19.61 1.41
CA LYS A 258 -7.05 21.02 1.45
C LYS A 258 -7.45 21.75 0.17
N ILE A 259 -7.17 21.17 -0.99
CA ILE A 259 -7.58 21.70 -2.30
C ILE A 259 -9.10 21.78 -2.40
N ALA A 260 -9.82 20.74 -1.96
CA ALA A 260 -11.27 20.73 -1.95
C ALA A 260 -11.86 21.86 -1.09
N SER A 261 -11.21 22.17 0.03
CA SER A 261 -11.61 23.28 0.90
C SER A 261 -11.25 24.65 0.32
N GLU A 262 -10.01 24.85 -0.11
CA GLU A 262 -9.51 26.18 -0.53
C GLU A 262 -10.02 26.62 -1.90
N ILE A 263 -10.26 25.67 -2.82
CA ILE A 263 -10.76 25.95 -4.17
C ILE A 263 -12.27 25.74 -4.26
N GLY A 264 -12.76 24.57 -3.81
CA GLY A 264 -14.17 24.18 -3.93
C GLY A 264 -15.07 24.72 -2.81
N GLY A 265 -14.48 25.33 -1.76
CA GLY A 265 -15.24 25.84 -0.61
C GLY A 265 -15.87 24.74 0.25
N PHE A 266 -15.34 23.53 0.20
CA PHE A 266 -15.84 22.41 1.01
C PHE A 266 -15.45 22.58 2.49
N THR A 267 -16.35 22.22 3.38
CA THR A 267 -15.97 22.00 4.78
C THR A 267 -15.04 20.78 4.89
N LEU A 268 -14.25 20.70 5.96
CA LEU A 268 -13.36 19.54 6.17
C LEU A 268 -14.12 18.21 6.18
N ALA A 269 -15.32 18.17 6.79
CA ALA A 269 -16.17 16.98 6.80
C ALA A 269 -16.59 16.56 5.39
N LYS A 270 -16.93 17.53 4.52
CA LYS A 270 -17.31 17.29 3.13
C LYS A 270 -16.10 16.86 2.29
N ALA A 271 -14.95 17.46 2.51
CA ALA A 271 -13.70 17.07 1.87
C ALA A 271 -13.30 15.62 2.24
N ASP A 272 -13.50 15.20 3.50
CA ASP A 272 -13.28 13.81 3.90
C ASP A 272 -14.29 12.85 3.27
N LEU A 273 -15.55 13.25 3.16
CA LEU A 273 -16.56 12.45 2.44
C LEU A 273 -16.16 12.26 0.97
N MET A 274 -15.69 13.32 0.29
CA MET A 274 -15.18 13.25 -1.07
C MET A 274 -14.00 12.28 -1.18
N ARG A 275 -13.02 12.38 -0.29
CA ARG A 275 -11.88 11.46 -0.22
C ARG A 275 -12.31 9.99 -0.08
N ARG A 276 -13.31 9.72 0.76
CA ARG A 276 -13.86 8.35 0.95
C ARG A 276 -14.60 7.85 -0.29
N ALA A 277 -15.38 8.72 -0.95
CA ALA A 277 -16.08 8.39 -2.20
C ALA A 277 -15.10 8.02 -3.31
N MET A 278 -14.00 8.77 -3.44
CA MET A 278 -12.91 8.48 -4.36
C MET A 278 -12.27 7.12 -4.09
N GLY A 279 -11.95 6.83 -2.83
CA GLY A 279 -11.39 5.53 -2.43
C GLY A 279 -12.30 4.33 -2.74
N LYS A 280 -13.61 4.52 -2.64
CA LYS A 280 -14.62 3.51 -2.99
C LYS A 280 -14.97 3.46 -4.48
N LYS A 281 -14.47 4.40 -5.29
CA LYS A 281 -14.78 4.55 -6.73
C LYS A 281 -16.29 4.69 -6.99
N ASP A 282 -16.99 5.40 -6.11
CA ASP A 282 -18.43 5.67 -6.25
C ASP A 282 -18.68 6.76 -7.31
N LYS A 283 -18.90 6.33 -8.54
CA LYS A 283 -19.07 7.22 -9.70
C LYS A 283 -20.23 8.21 -9.56
N LYS A 284 -21.35 7.79 -8.91
CA LYS A 284 -22.52 8.64 -8.77
C LYS A 284 -22.24 9.78 -7.81
N LEU A 285 -21.72 9.44 -6.62
CA LEU A 285 -21.37 10.42 -5.61
C LEU A 285 -20.25 11.35 -6.10
N MET A 286 -19.30 10.83 -6.89
CA MET A 286 -18.24 11.65 -7.49
C MET A 286 -18.78 12.69 -8.48
N ALA A 287 -19.74 12.33 -9.33
CA ALA A 287 -20.35 13.28 -10.26
C ALA A 287 -21.11 14.39 -9.53
N GLU A 288 -21.83 14.06 -8.44
CA GLU A 288 -22.50 15.03 -7.59
C GLU A 288 -21.49 15.99 -6.95
N MET A 289 -20.42 15.44 -6.38
CA MET A 289 -19.35 16.21 -5.74
C MET A 289 -18.58 17.10 -6.73
N LYS A 290 -18.36 16.64 -7.97
CA LYS A 290 -17.74 17.45 -9.02
C LYS A 290 -18.57 18.72 -9.30
N LYS A 291 -19.88 18.55 -9.45
CA LYS A 291 -20.78 19.68 -9.67
C LYS A 291 -20.71 20.69 -8.53
N GLU A 292 -20.82 20.20 -7.28
CA GLU A 292 -20.77 21.07 -6.11
C GLU A 292 -19.40 21.75 -5.93
N PHE A 293 -18.30 21.04 -6.22
CA PHE A 293 -16.95 21.61 -6.19
C PHE A 293 -16.82 22.75 -7.19
N VAL A 294 -17.24 22.54 -8.43
CA VAL A 294 -17.18 23.57 -9.49
C VAL A 294 -18.07 24.76 -9.14
N ASP A 295 -19.29 24.53 -8.66
CA ASP A 295 -20.21 25.60 -8.25
C ASP A 295 -19.64 26.41 -7.06
N GLY A 296 -18.98 25.73 -6.10
CA GLY A 296 -18.30 26.36 -4.98
C GLY A 296 -17.09 27.18 -5.43
N ALA A 297 -16.27 26.63 -6.33
CA ALA A 297 -15.08 27.29 -6.86
C ALA A 297 -15.44 28.57 -7.64
N VAL A 298 -16.51 28.54 -8.44
CA VAL A 298 -17.00 29.73 -9.16
C VAL A 298 -17.44 30.82 -8.18
N LYS A 299 -18.11 30.46 -7.07
CA LYS A 299 -18.46 31.42 -6.01
C LYS A 299 -17.24 32.04 -5.34
N LEU A 300 -16.10 31.33 -5.35
CA LEU A 300 -14.81 31.80 -4.82
C LEU A 300 -13.91 32.43 -5.89
N ASN A 301 -14.51 32.88 -7.02
CA ASN A 301 -13.87 33.56 -8.13
C ASN A 301 -12.83 32.70 -8.90
N THR A 302 -13.01 31.38 -8.93
CA THR A 302 -12.24 30.49 -9.82
C THR A 302 -13.01 30.27 -11.12
N ASP A 303 -12.32 30.34 -12.26
CA ASP A 303 -12.93 30.06 -13.57
C ASP A 303 -13.52 28.63 -13.59
N LYS A 304 -14.70 28.48 -14.21
CA LYS A 304 -15.45 27.22 -14.25
C LYS A 304 -14.65 26.09 -14.90
N LYS A 305 -13.93 26.38 -16.00
CA LYS A 305 -13.12 25.37 -16.70
C LYS A 305 -11.94 24.96 -15.84
N VAL A 306 -11.23 25.95 -15.26
CA VAL A 306 -10.11 25.69 -14.35
C VAL A 306 -10.56 24.87 -13.13
N ALA A 307 -11.71 25.16 -12.55
CA ALA A 307 -12.29 24.37 -11.45
C ALA A 307 -12.58 22.92 -11.88
N GLY A 308 -13.10 22.72 -13.09
CA GLY A 308 -13.30 21.40 -13.68
C GLY A 308 -11.99 20.63 -13.84
N ASP A 309 -10.98 21.26 -14.42
CA ASP A 309 -9.65 20.67 -14.65
C ASP A 309 -8.96 20.30 -13.32
N ILE A 310 -9.12 21.13 -12.28
CA ILE A 310 -8.61 20.82 -10.93
C ILE A 310 -9.32 19.61 -10.34
N PHE A 311 -10.64 19.50 -10.48
CA PHE A 311 -11.37 18.35 -9.97
C PHE A 311 -10.97 17.07 -10.70
N ASP A 312 -10.77 17.10 -12.01
CA ASP A 312 -10.30 15.97 -12.79
C ASP A 312 -8.89 15.54 -12.39
N LEU A 313 -8.01 16.51 -12.09
CA LEU A 313 -6.70 16.23 -11.52
C LEU A 313 -6.81 15.52 -10.16
N ILE A 314 -7.67 16.02 -9.27
CA ILE A 314 -7.94 15.39 -7.97
C ILE A 314 -8.48 13.98 -8.17
N GLU A 315 -9.47 13.77 -9.04
CA GLU A 315 -10.09 12.47 -9.28
C GLU A 315 -9.07 11.44 -9.78
N LYS A 316 -8.20 11.85 -10.70
CA LYS A 316 -7.13 11.00 -11.21
C LYS A 316 -6.20 10.51 -10.09
N PHE A 317 -5.85 11.36 -9.14
CA PHE A 317 -4.87 11.05 -8.08
C PHE A 317 -5.48 10.60 -6.76
N ALA A 318 -6.74 10.89 -6.50
CA ALA A 318 -7.38 10.58 -5.22
C ALA A 318 -7.54 9.08 -4.95
N SER A 319 -7.63 8.24 -6.00
CA SER A 319 -7.63 6.79 -5.85
C SER A 319 -6.29 6.24 -5.33
N TYR A 320 -5.23 7.06 -5.41
CA TYR A 320 -3.87 6.73 -5.02
C TYR A 320 -3.33 7.57 -3.86
N GLY A 321 -4.11 8.55 -3.38
CA GLY A 321 -3.70 9.41 -2.28
C GLY A 321 -3.28 8.63 -1.05
N PHE A 322 -2.11 8.97 -0.49
CA PHE A 322 -1.57 8.33 0.70
C PHE A 322 -1.85 9.15 1.95
N ASN A 323 -2.00 8.50 3.09
CA ASN A 323 -2.08 9.20 4.36
C ASN A 323 -0.71 9.78 4.72
N LYS A 324 -0.61 11.11 4.82
CA LYS A 324 0.66 11.81 5.08
C LYS A 324 1.25 11.41 6.43
N SER A 325 0.43 11.34 7.47
CA SER A 325 0.90 11.00 8.82
C SER A 325 1.55 9.62 8.87
N HIS A 326 0.96 8.63 8.17
CA HIS A 326 1.56 7.30 8.06
C HIS A 326 2.90 7.36 7.32
N SER A 327 2.97 8.08 6.20
CA SER A 327 4.22 8.22 5.44
C SER A 327 5.31 8.90 6.26
N VAL A 328 4.96 9.94 7.03
CA VAL A 328 5.91 10.64 7.93
C VAL A 328 6.44 9.67 8.98
N ALA A 329 5.57 8.96 9.71
CA ALA A 329 5.98 8.03 10.76
C ALA A 329 6.96 6.96 10.23
N TYR A 330 6.66 6.38 9.07
CA TYR A 330 7.50 5.36 8.44
C TYR A 330 8.82 5.94 7.90
N SER A 331 8.81 7.17 7.41
CA SER A 331 10.03 7.83 6.93
C SER A 331 10.95 8.28 8.07
N VAL A 332 10.39 8.63 9.23
CA VAL A 332 11.18 8.89 10.44
C VAL A 332 11.90 7.61 10.87
N VAL A 333 11.22 6.48 10.96
CA VAL A 333 11.86 5.19 11.27
C VAL A 333 12.92 4.82 10.23
N ALA A 334 12.66 5.07 8.95
CA ALA A 334 13.64 4.85 7.88
C ALA A 334 14.89 5.74 8.08
N TYR A 335 14.68 7.01 8.41
CA TYR A 335 15.76 7.95 8.68
C TYR A 335 16.59 7.54 9.91
N GLN A 336 15.94 7.10 11.00
CA GLN A 336 16.61 6.58 12.20
C GLN A 336 17.47 5.36 11.87
N THR A 337 16.95 4.39 11.11
CA THR A 337 17.73 3.22 10.68
C THR A 337 18.91 3.61 9.78
N ALA A 338 18.72 4.58 8.89
CA ALA A 338 19.76 5.07 8.01
C ALA A 338 20.85 5.86 8.77
N TYR A 339 20.47 6.66 9.75
CA TYR A 339 21.38 7.39 10.62
C TYR A 339 22.29 6.43 11.39
N LEU A 340 21.72 5.42 12.07
CA LEU A 340 22.52 4.43 12.78
C LEU A 340 23.44 3.67 11.83
N LYS A 341 22.97 3.26 10.66
CA LYS A 341 23.78 2.59 9.64
C LYS A 341 24.90 3.49 9.11
N ALA A 342 24.63 4.77 8.89
CA ALA A 342 25.63 5.69 8.36
C ALA A 342 26.75 5.98 9.36
N HIS A 343 26.42 6.09 10.65
CA HIS A 343 27.37 6.48 11.70
C HIS A 343 27.99 5.28 12.42
N TYR A 344 27.23 4.19 12.60
CA TYR A 344 27.61 2.99 13.35
C TYR A 344 27.28 1.72 12.55
N PRO A 345 27.86 1.54 11.35
CA PRO A 345 27.45 0.48 10.43
C PRO A 345 27.64 -0.94 10.98
N ALA A 346 28.68 -1.18 11.78
CA ALA A 346 28.96 -2.50 12.37
C ALA A 346 27.89 -2.88 13.40
N ASP A 347 27.61 -1.97 14.32
CA ASP A 347 26.64 -2.19 15.41
C ASP A 347 25.22 -2.32 14.85
N PHE A 348 24.85 -1.46 13.90
CA PHE A 348 23.54 -1.54 13.23
C PHE A 348 23.38 -2.88 12.51
N MET A 349 24.36 -3.30 11.71
CA MET A 349 24.26 -4.57 10.99
C MET A 349 24.29 -5.78 11.92
N ALA A 350 25.04 -5.73 13.04
CA ALA A 350 24.99 -6.76 14.07
C ALA A 350 23.60 -6.87 14.70
N ALA A 351 22.96 -5.73 15.02
CA ALA A 351 21.58 -5.69 15.52
C ALA A 351 20.57 -6.27 14.51
N VAL A 352 20.72 -5.97 13.22
CA VAL A 352 19.88 -6.53 12.15
C VAL A 352 20.03 -8.05 12.12
N MET A 353 21.25 -8.58 12.08
CA MET A 353 21.52 -10.01 12.00
C MET A 353 21.05 -10.79 13.24
N ASN A 354 21.10 -10.16 14.42
CA ASN A 354 20.65 -10.79 15.66
C ASN A 354 19.11 -10.74 15.83
N SER A 355 18.42 -9.94 15.03
CA SER A 355 16.95 -9.79 15.09
C SER A 355 16.22 -10.59 14.02
N ASP A 356 16.94 -11.30 13.14
CA ASP A 356 16.41 -12.17 12.09
C ASP A 356 16.03 -13.61 12.58
#